data_9626ca8e6dd0b5fd528a04fe67a1f4aa
#
_entry.id   9626ca8e6dd0b5fd528a04fe67a1f4aa
#
_cell.length_a   1.000
_cell.length_b   1.000
_cell.length_c   1.000
_cell.angle_alpha   90.00
_cell.angle_beta   90.00
_cell.angle_gamma   90.00
#
_symmetry.space_group_name_H-M   'P 1'
#
loop_
_entity.id
_entity.type
_entity.pdbx_description
1 polymer ?
#
loop_
_entity_poly.entity_id
_entity_poly.type
_entity_poly.pdbx_seq_one_letter_code
_entity_poly.pdbx_strand_id
1 'polypeptide(L)'
;MADSTRVPKKWRVLQVDARRLEALRGIGRGTATDLPEVVLTMLANRGLKEATEVRRFIDPKPSDMHSPALLPGVEQVIDRLLLARDRQEEIVLHGDYDTDGCTGTSILLLALRQLEAKVRFHIPHRTRDGYGLKPSDIVDHAAAGSKVILTIDCGITAVSAAQKAKELGVSLLITDHHQPGPELPPAEALVHPGLPGTTYPFAQLCGAGVAFKVAWALAMRICGGEKVDDTWRSILLQGLALAALGTVADHMPLLDENRAIICCGLKNVHKLSNPGLLALMEVAQMDPLGGLKSEDIAFKLAPRLNAAGRMDCARMVVELFTTKQNGPARSIAQMLDKYNKSRQLVEREVLDAANQLVQEEGLATRPVMVLWGKGWHPGVVGIVASRLVDAWHRPVFIAAVPPFPDSGEADSAETEGWALGSARGAGGFPLPEALAQAKDLLVSHGGHKAAAGFKLLPENLPALRDRLEKAGTDFFGDNSPRPDIRLDAEIAIQGLSEGLVRDLGRLEPYGNTNRKPLFLASGLKIEGEPRIVGKDARHLQVVLRQGPTKVRAIAFRMADRLEELQSGGGALSIAFRPNINEFGGRSEVQVQIEDFQPRSNPDVEFVPAEKYWKDE
;
A
#
# COMPACT_ATOMS: atom_id res chain seq x y z
N MET A 1 -34.32 -8.23 9.42
CA MET A 1 -34.37 -6.92 10.10
C MET A 1 -33.32 -6.07 9.43
N ALA A 2 -33.71 -4.96 8.80
CA ALA A 2 -32.77 -4.06 8.15
C ALA A 2 -31.78 -3.54 9.20
N ASP A 3 -30.50 -3.70 8.93
CA ASP A 3 -29.42 -3.27 9.83
C ASP A 3 -29.39 -1.72 9.85
N SER A 4 -30.10 -1.13 10.83
CA SER A 4 -30.27 0.31 11.01
C SER A 4 -28.99 1.03 11.47
N THR A 5 -27.84 0.35 11.42
CA THR A 5 -26.58 0.83 11.97
C THR A 5 -25.61 1.41 10.93
N ARG A 6 -25.98 1.38 9.63
CA ARG A 6 -25.10 1.89 8.59
C ARG A 6 -25.05 3.41 8.62
N VAL A 7 -23.87 3.98 8.91
CA VAL A 7 -23.68 5.44 8.90
C VAL A 7 -23.77 5.93 7.44
N PRO A 8 -24.70 6.88 7.13
CA PRO A 8 -24.82 7.43 5.78
C PRO A 8 -23.52 8.08 5.35
N LYS A 9 -23.07 7.76 4.14
CA LYS A 9 -21.84 8.33 3.58
C LYS A 9 -22.11 9.75 3.10
N LYS A 10 -21.13 10.64 3.31
CA LYS A 10 -21.15 12.00 2.79
C LYS A 10 -20.53 11.99 1.39
N TRP A 11 -21.31 12.43 0.39
CA TRP A 11 -20.83 12.49 -0.98
C TRP A 11 -20.17 13.84 -1.26
N ARG A 12 -18.94 13.82 -1.76
CA ARG A 12 -18.18 15.01 -2.11
C ARG A 12 -17.77 14.96 -3.56
N VAL A 13 -18.27 15.89 -4.36
CA VAL A 13 -17.93 16.02 -5.79
C VAL A 13 -16.80 17.02 -5.93
N LEU A 14 -15.70 16.60 -6.56
CA LEU A 14 -14.55 17.46 -6.81
C LEU A 14 -14.89 18.52 -7.85
N GLN A 15 -14.64 19.77 -7.50
CA GLN A 15 -14.71 20.89 -8.43
C GLN A 15 -13.34 21.16 -9.03
N VAL A 16 -13.25 21.04 -10.34
CA VAL A 16 -12.03 21.31 -11.09
C VAL A 16 -11.75 22.82 -11.11
N ASP A 17 -10.47 23.18 -11.00
CA ASP A 17 -10.03 24.55 -11.33
C ASP A 17 -10.21 24.79 -12.84
N ALA A 18 -11.09 25.74 -13.18
CA ALA A 18 -11.43 26.06 -14.57
C ALA A 18 -10.20 26.50 -15.39
N ARG A 19 -9.24 27.20 -14.78
CA ARG A 19 -8.01 27.66 -15.45
C ARG A 19 -7.10 26.47 -15.79
N ARG A 20 -6.98 25.50 -14.88
CA ARG A 20 -6.24 24.24 -15.13
C ARG A 20 -6.89 23.44 -16.25
N LEU A 21 -8.21 23.26 -16.19
CA LEU A 21 -8.92 22.50 -17.22
C LEU A 21 -8.75 23.16 -18.59
N GLU A 22 -8.84 24.49 -18.67
CA GLU A 22 -8.63 25.20 -19.94
C GLU A 22 -7.21 25.07 -20.46
N ALA A 23 -6.19 25.12 -19.60
CA ALA A 23 -4.80 24.85 -19.97
C ALA A 23 -4.65 23.44 -20.58
N LEU A 24 -5.28 22.42 -19.95
CA LEU A 24 -5.22 21.05 -20.45
C LEU A 24 -6.00 20.84 -21.76
N ARG A 25 -7.11 21.56 -21.99
CA ARG A 25 -7.86 21.52 -23.26
C ARG A 25 -7.01 21.97 -24.46
N GLY A 26 -6.15 22.97 -24.25
CA GLY A 26 -5.22 23.44 -25.27
C GLY A 26 -4.19 22.38 -25.70
N ILE A 27 -3.85 21.48 -24.81
CA ILE A 27 -2.85 20.42 -25.01
C ILE A 27 -3.41 19.25 -25.83
N GLY A 28 -4.71 18.93 -25.66
CA GLY A 28 -5.36 17.79 -26.30
C GLY A 28 -5.66 17.97 -27.81
N ARG A 29 -5.59 19.21 -28.33
CA ARG A 29 -5.92 19.48 -29.74
C ARG A 29 -4.71 19.26 -30.64
N GLY A 30 -4.70 18.13 -31.37
CA GLY A 30 -3.72 17.89 -32.46
C GLY A 30 -2.52 17.01 -32.10
N THR A 31 -2.53 16.35 -30.93
CA THR A 31 -1.55 15.31 -30.59
C THR A 31 -2.23 13.94 -30.51
N ALA A 32 -1.45 12.84 -30.48
CA ALA A 32 -1.95 11.47 -30.25
C ALA A 32 -2.71 11.26 -28.91
N THR A 33 -3.01 12.33 -28.21
CA THR A 33 -3.66 12.41 -26.90
C THR A 33 -4.96 13.24 -26.95
N ASP A 34 -5.84 12.97 -27.91
CA ASP A 34 -7.20 13.53 -27.89
C ASP A 34 -7.99 12.84 -26.77
N LEU A 35 -7.96 13.45 -25.57
CA LEU A 35 -8.55 12.91 -24.36
C LEU A 35 -9.96 13.49 -24.14
N PRO A 36 -10.95 12.66 -23.77
CA PRO A 36 -12.27 13.13 -23.38
C PRO A 36 -12.21 14.16 -22.26
N GLU A 37 -13.13 15.12 -22.25
CA GLU A 37 -13.20 16.20 -21.25
C GLU A 37 -13.20 15.68 -19.81
N VAL A 38 -13.91 14.58 -19.55
CA VAL A 38 -13.93 13.97 -18.20
C VAL A 38 -12.55 13.47 -17.78
N VAL A 39 -11.74 12.96 -18.70
CA VAL A 39 -10.36 12.53 -18.41
C VAL A 39 -9.47 13.75 -18.15
N LEU A 40 -9.62 14.82 -18.92
CA LEU A 40 -8.92 16.09 -18.66
C LEU A 40 -9.29 16.68 -17.31
N THR A 41 -10.59 16.64 -16.95
CA THR A 41 -11.08 17.04 -15.62
C THR A 41 -10.38 16.25 -14.51
N MET A 42 -10.25 14.95 -14.67
CA MET A 42 -9.57 14.11 -13.69
C MET A 42 -8.07 14.40 -13.59
N LEU A 43 -7.39 14.67 -14.71
CA LEU A 43 -5.98 15.06 -14.71
C LEU A 43 -5.79 16.43 -14.03
N ALA A 44 -6.67 17.39 -14.31
CA ALA A 44 -6.68 18.69 -13.64
C ALA A 44 -6.95 18.56 -12.14
N ASN A 45 -7.90 17.71 -11.75
CA ASN A 45 -8.17 17.38 -10.34
C ASN A 45 -6.97 16.72 -9.65
N ARG A 46 -6.08 16.05 -10.38
CA ARG A 46 -4.80 15.48 -9.90
C ARG A 46 -3.65 16.48 -9.92
N GLY A 47 -3.93 17.74 -10.17
CA GLY A 47 -2.96 18.82 -10.10
C GLY A 47 -2.10 19.04 -11.35
N LEU A 48 -2.27 18.25 -12.42
CA LEU A 48 -1.50 18.40 -13.64
C LEU A 48 -1.88 19.69 -14.38
N LYS A 49 -0.88 20.37 -14.97
CA LYS A 49 -1.05 21.69 -15.59
C LYS A 49 -0.48 21.75 -17.00
N GLU A 50 0.51 20.91 -17.33
CA GLU A 50 1.31 21.00 -18.54
C GLU A 50 1.24 19.73 -19.40
N ALA A 51 1.48 19.88 -20.73
CA ALA A 51 1.52 18.76 -21.67
C ALA A 51 2.53 17.69 -21.31
N THR A 52 3.69 18.10 -20.83
CA THR A 52 4.78 17.22 -20.42
C THR A 52 4.40 16.37 -19.22
N GLU A 53 3.71 16.96 -18.25
CA GLU A 53 3.20 16.25 -17.07
C GLU A 53 2.11 15.23 -17.47
N VAL A 54 1.15 15.65 -18.33
CA VAL A 54 0.11 14.75 -18.85
C VAL A 54 0.72 13.58 -19.61
N ARG A 55 1.69 13.83 -20.50
CA ARG A 55 2.39 12.77 -21.22
C ARG A 55 3.08 11.79 -20.26
N ARG A 56 3.86 12.30 -19.28
CA ARG A 56 4.54 11.48 -18.26
C ARG A 56 3.54 10.67 -17.45
N PHE A 57 2.39 11.25 -17.15
CA PHE A 57 1.34 10.57 -16.38
C PHE A 57 0.68 9.44 -17.17
N ILE A 58 0.36 9.65 -18.46
CA ILE A 58 -0.38 8.68 -19.29
C ILE A 58 0.53 7.62 -19.90
N ASP A 59 1.72 7.99 -20.34
CA ASP A 59 2.70 7.11 -20.99
C ASP A 59 4.10 7.33 -20.39
N PRO A 60 4.30 6.95 -19.10
CA PRO A 60 5.59 7.08 -18.46
C PRO A 60 6.64 6.16 -19.10
N LYS A 61 7.86 6.68 -19.23
CA LYS A 61 9.00 5.98 -19.83
C LYS A 61 10.11 5.81 -18.80
N PRO A 62 11.04 4.86 -18.98
CA PRO A 62 12.22 4.74 -18.12
C PRO A 62 13.04 6.05 -18.02
N SER A 63 13.07 6.84 -19.10
CA SER A 63 13.72 8.15 -19.13
C SER A 63 13.01 9.25 -18.30
N ASP A 64 11.82 8.98 -17.79
CA ASP A 64 11.11 9.90 -16.91
C ASP A 64 11.51 9.70 -15.43
N MET A 65 12.24 8.63 -15.12
CA MET A 65 12.85 8.44 -13.81
C MET A 65 14.07 9.35 -13.64
N HIS A 66 14.23 9.92 -12.45
CA HIS A 66 15.36 10.79 -12.15
C HIS A 66 16.68 10.01 -12.14
N SER A 67 17.80 10.67 -12.46
CA SER A 67 19.12 10.04 -12.39
C SER A 67 19.43 9.57 -10.96
N PRO A 68 19.93 8.34 -10.78
CA PRO A 68 20.32 7.86 -9.46
C PRO A 68 21.47 8.68 -8.84
N ALA A 69 22.29 9.34 -9.65
CA ALA A 69 23.37 10.19 -9.19
C ALA A 69 22.90 11.43 -8.40
N LEU A 70 21.61 11.77 -8.50
CA LEU A 70 21.01 12.86 -7.72
C LEU A 70 20.72 12.47 -6.27
N LEU A 71 20.67 11.15 -5.94
CA LEU A 71 20.44 10.70 -4.57
C LEU A 71 21.67 11.01 -3.70
N PRO A 72 21.48 11.67 -2.56
CA PRO A 72 22.59 11.92 -1.64
C PRO A 72 23.20 10.59 -1.18
N GLY A 73 24.51 10.54 -1.03
CA GLY A 73 25.24 9.40 -0.52
C GLY A 73 25.39 8.21 -1.48
N VAL A 74 24.75 8.22 -2.65
CA VAL A 74 24.78 7.08 -3.57
C VAL A 74 26.21 6.78 -4.06
N GLU A 75 26.99 7.80 -4.41
CA GLU A 75 28.36 7.64 -4.89
C GLU A 75 29.25 7.02 -3.80
N GLN A 76 29.12 7.48 -2.55
CA GLN A 76 29.87 6.91 -1.42
C GLN A 76 29.53 5.44 -1.19
N VAL A 77 28.24 5.09 -1.30
CA VAL A 77 27.78 3.68 -1.22
C VAL A 77 28.42 2.86 -2.33
N ILE A 78 28.39 3.33 -3.58
CA ILE A 78 28.98 2.63 -4.73
C ILE A 78 30.47 2.44 -4.54
N ASP A 79 31.22 3.49 -4.18
CA ASP A 79 32.65 3.41 -3.96
C ASP A 79 33.00 2.40 -2.85
N ARG A 80 32.25 2.41 -1.74
CA ARG A 80 32.48 1.47 -0.64
C ARG A 80 32.17 0.02 -1.01
N LEU A 81 31.10 -0.21 -1.77
CA LEU A 81 30.73 -1.56 -2.25
C LEU A 81 31.77 -2.12 -3.24
N LEU A 82 32.27 -1.30 -4.15
CA LEU A 82 33.33 -1.69 -5.08
C LEU A 82 34.65 -1.98 -4.35
N LEU A 83 34.99 -1.17 -3.37
CA LEU A 83 36.15 -1.42 -2.52
C LEU A 83 36.01 -2.74 -1.75
N ALA A 84 34.84 -3.05 -1.22
CA ALA A 84 34.56 -4.32 -0.54
C ALA A 84 34.71 -5.51 -1.47
N ARG A 85 34.18 -5.42 -2.71
CA ARG A 85 34.38 -6.43 -3.75
C ARG A 85 35.85 -6.67 -4.02
N ASP A 86 36.63 -5.59 -4.28
CA ASP A 86 38.05 -5.68 -4.65
C ASP A 86 38.89 -6.26 -3.52
N ARG A 87 38.53 -6.00 -2.28
CA ARG A 87 39.17 -6.54 -1.07
C ARG A 87 38.60 -7.87 -0.60
N GLN A 88 37.61 -8.40 -1.29
CA GLN A 88 36.89 -9.63 -0.88
C GLN A 88 36.34 -9.57 0.56
N GLU A 89 35.98 -8.36 0.98
CA GLU A 89 35.30 -8.13 2.27
C GLU A 89 33.86 -8.66 2.22
N GLU A 90 33.39 -9.25 3.32
CA GLU A 90 32.01 -9.70 3.37
C GLU A 90 31.05 -8.53 3.57
N ILE A 91 30.05 -8.45 2.69
CA ILE A 91 28.96 -7.48 2.73
C ILE A 91 27.71 -8.19 3.28
N VAL A 92 27.07 -7.59 4.28
CA VAL A 92 25.73 -8.02 4.75
C VAL A 92 24.69 -7.03 4.27
N LEU A 93 23.68 -7.54 3.59
CA LEU A 93 22.44 -6.82 3.31
C LEU A 93 21.49 -7.06 4.48
N HIS A 94 21.20 -6.04 5.27
CA HIS A 94 20.25 -6.09 6.39
C HIS A 94 18.96 -5.40 5.95
N GLY A 95 17.96 -6.22 5.52
CA GLY A 95 16.68 -5.74 5.02
C GLY A 95 15.58 -5.75 6.07
N ASP A 96 14.42 -5.10 5.79
CA ASP A 96 13.21 -5.29 6.58
C ASP A 96 12.44 -6.55 6.15
N TYR A 97 11.52 -6.99 7.00
CA TYR A 97 10.78 -8.26 6.86
C TYR A 97 9.52 -8.17 5.99
N ASP A 98 9.13 -7.00 5.54
CA ASP A 98 7.96 -6.83 4.68
C ASP A 98 8.29 -6.96 3.18
N THR A 99 7.29 -6.75 2.33
CA THR A 99 7.49 -6.88 0.89
C THR A 99 8.48 -5.87 0.34
N ASP A 100 8.49 -4.63 0.86
CA ASP A 100 9.38 -3.57 0.38
C ASP A 100 10.84 -3.89 0.74
N GLY A 101 11.13 -4.15 2.02
CA GLY A 101 12.46 -4.53 2.47
C GLY A 101 12.99 -5.80 1.80
N CYS A 102 12.15 -6.83 1.64
CA CYS A 102 12.53 -8.08 0.98
C CYS A 102 12.79 -7.90 -0.52
N THR A 103 11.98 -7.10 -1.24
CA THR A 103 12.21 -6.85 -2.68
C THR A 103 13.43 -5.97 -2.89
N GLY A 104 13.63 -4.95 -2.04
CA GLY A 104 14.84 -4.13 -2.03
C GLY A 104 16.11 -4.94 -1.79
N THR A 105 16.09 -5.83 -0.78
CA THR A 105 17.19 -6.76 -0.50
C THR A 105 17.47 -7.68 -1.70
N SER A 106 16.42 -8.18 -2.36
CA SER A 106 16.56 -9.04 -3.54
C SER A 106 17.23 -8.29 -4.71
N ILE A 107 16.86 -7.03 -4.94
CA ILE A 107 17.45 -6.18 -5.99
C ILE A 107 18.96 -6.04 -5.78
N LEU A 108 19.39 -5.64 -4.58
CA LEU A 108 20.80 -5.42 -4.28
C LEU A 108 21.58 -6.75 -4.21
N LEU A 109 20.96 -7.83 -3.75
CA LEU A 109 21.59 -9.15 -3.76
C LEU A 109 21.88 -9.64 -5.19
N LEU A 110 20.94 -9.45 -6.12
CA LEU A 110 21.15 -9.77 -7.54
C LEU A 110 22.27 -8.94 -8.14
N ALA A 111 22.30 -7.63 -7.87
CA ALA A 111 23.32 -6.71 -8.37
C ALA A 111 24.73 -7.06 -7.82
N LEU A 112 24.86 -7.30 -6.51
CA LEU A 112 26.14 -7.62 -5.88
C LEU A 112 26.65 -9.02 -6.26
N ARG A 113 25.77 -10.00 -6.45
CA ARG A 113 26.15 -11.32 -7.00
C ARG A 113 26.67 -11.23 -8.43
N GLN A 114 26.14 -10.30 -9.24
CA GLN A 114 26.66 -10.05 -10.59
C GLN A 114 28.09 -9.49 -10.56
N LEU A 115 28.46 -8.78 -9.51
CA LEU A 115 29.83 -8.31 -9.28
C LEU A 115 30.76 -9.36 -8.67
N GLU A 116 30.27 -10.57 -8.42
CA GLU A 116 31.00 -11.62 -7.70
C GLU A 116 31.47 -11.16 -6.30
N ALA A 117 30.76 -10.20 -5.70
CA ALA A 117 31.02 -9.75 -4.35
C ALA A 117 30.67 -10.82 -3.31
N LYS A 118 31.46 -10.89 -2.25
CA LYS A 118 31.17 -11.76 -1.10
C LYS A 118 30.00 -11.17 -0.30
N VAL A 119 28.78 -11.60 -0.61
CA VAL A 119 27.54 -11.01 -0.06
C VAL A 119 26.65 -12.08 0.56
N ARG A 120 26.13 -11.78 1.76
CA ARG A 120 25.03 -12.49 2.39
C ARG A 120 23.91 -11.52 2.75
N PHE A 121 22.73 -12.02 3.09
CA PHE A 121 21.63 -11.20 3.56
C PHE A 121 21.10 -11.67 4.92
N HIS A 122 20.50 -10.75 5.63
CA HIS A 122 19.80 -10.96 6.88
C HIS A 122 18.46 -10.25 6.84
N ILE A 123 17.39 -10.96 7.18
CA ILE A 123 16.06 -10.40 7.38
C ILE A 123 15.67 -10.68 8.83
N PRO A 124 15.41 -9.64 9.65
CA PRO A 124 15.04 -9.81 11.04
C PRO A 124 13.68 -10.48 11.18
N HIS A 125 13.47 -11.14 12.30
CA HIS A 125 12.22 -11.77 12.64
C HIS A 125 11.27 -10.73 13.25
N ARG A 126 10.09 -10.55 12.67
CA ARG A 126 9.16 -9.48 13.05
C ARG A 126 8.80 -9.45 14.54
N THR A 127 8.57 -10.61 15.16
CA THR A 127 8.09 -10.71 16.54
C THR A 127 9.22 -10.82 17.55
N ARG A 128 10.35 -11.48 17.22
CA ARG A 128 11.52 -11.60 18.12
C ARG A 128 12.41 -10.37 18.05
N ASP A 129 12.81 -10.01 16.81
CA ASP A 129 13.82 -8.99 16.61
C ASP A 129 13.20 -7.60 16.48
N GLY A 130 11.92 -7.52 16.06
CA GLY A 130 11.21 -6.26 15.81
C GLY A 130 11.70 -5.57 14.54
N TYR A 131 11.38 -4.27 14.42
CA TYR A 131 11.74 -3.45 13.27
C TYR A 131 13.08 -2.76 13.45
N GLY A 132 13.83 -2.63 12.36
CA GLY A 132 14.99 -1.78 12.24
C GLY A 132 16.29 -2.43 12.69
N LEU A 133 17.39 -1.67 12.58
CA LEU A 133 18.74 -2.10 12.91
C LEU A 133 19.07 -1.79 14.37
N LYS A 134 19.52 -2.78 15.14
CA LYS A 134 19.89 -2.67 16.54
C LYS A 134 21.40 -2.76 16.76
N PRO A 135 21.95 -2.23 17.88
CA PRO A 135 23.35 -2.42 18.23
C PRO A 135 23.77 -3.91 18.34
N SER A 136 22.86 -4.80 18.79
CA SER A 136 23.10 -6.25 18.82
C SER A 136 23.36 -6.83 17.44
N ASP A 137 22.60 -6.40 16.42
CA ASP A 137 22.76 -6.88 15.03
C ASP A 137 24.16 -6.53 14.50
N ILE A 138 24.64 -5.31 14.80
CA ILE A 138 25.99 -4.87 14.45
C ILE A 138 27.04 -5.78 15.08
N VAL A 139 26.89 -6.11 16.37
CA VAL A 139 27.81 -7.01 17.10
C VAL A 139 27.82 -8.38 16.45
N ASP A 140 26.66 -8.95 16.15
CA ASP A 140 26.50 -10.28 15.54
C ASP A 140 27.09 -10.33 14.13
N HIS A 141 26.84 -9.31 13.32
CA HIS A 141 27.41 -9.22 11.97
C HIS A 141 28.93 -9.04 12.01
N ALA A 142 29.46 -8.22 12.92
CA ALA A 142 30.90 -8.04 13.10
C ALA A 142 31.58 -9.33 13.58
N ALA A 143 30.97 -10.04 14.55
CA ALA A 143 31.45 -11.32 15.05
C ALA A 143 31.46 -12.42 13.96
N ALA A 144 30.51 -12.37 13.04
CA ALA A 144 30.48 -13.25 11.85
C ALA A 144 31.54 -12.89 10.78
N GLY A 145 32.32 -11.82 10.99
CA GLY A 145 33.41 -11.40 10.10
C GLY A 145 33.03 -10.38 9.03
N SER A 146 31.82 -9.86 9.06
CA SER A 146 31.37 -8.87 8.07
C SER A 146 32.06 -7.53 8.26
N LYS A 147 32.47 -6.91 7.17
CA LYS A 147 33.15 -5.60 7.16
C LYS A 147 32.26 -4.47 6.70
N VAL A 148 31.22 -4.78 5.95
CA VAL A 148 30.25 -3.82 5.43
C VAL A 148 28.85 -4.31 5.76
N ILE A 149 28.03 -3.43 6.33
CA ILE A 149 26.61 -3.63 6.53
C ILE A 149 25.89 -2.58 5.69
N LEU A 150 25.04 -3.02 4.77
CA LEU A 150 24.17 -2.18 3.97
C LEU A 150 22.72 -2.45 4.39
N THR A 151 22.07 -1.44 4.98
CA THR A 151 20.65 -1.57 5.33
C THR A 151 19.76 -1.28 4.13
N ILE A 152 18.61 -1.93 4.10
CA ILE A 152 17.60 -1.75 3.07
C ILE A 152 16.25 -1.55 3.75
N ASP A 153 15.60 -0.43 3.49
CA ASP A 153 14.27 -0.11 4.01
C ASP A 153 14.24 0.02 5.54
N CYS A 154 15.36 0.36 6.13
CA CYS A 154 15.51 0.62 7.56
C CYS A 154 16.83 1.33 7.86
N GLY A 155 16.93 1.89 9.07
CA GLY A 155 18.18 2.38 9.61
C GLY A 155 18.30 3.89 9.74
N ILE A 156 17.45 4.70 9.12
CA ILE A 156 17.56 6.17 9.17
C ILE A 156 17.41 6.75 10.59
N THR A 157 16.84 6.00 11.52
CA THR A 157 16.70 6.36 12.94
C THR A 157 17.66 5.60 13.86
N ALA A 158 18.53 4.73 13.31
CA ALA A 158 19.36 3.79 14.06
C ALA A 158 20.68 4.43 14.58
N VAL A 159 20.60 5.55 15.30
CA VAL A 159 21.77 6.32 15.80
C VAL A 159 22.70 5.44 16.65
N SER A 160 22.14 4.70 17.61
CA SER A 160 22.93 3.84 18.51
C SER A 160 23.60 2.66 17.79
N ALA A 161 22.95 2.09 16.77
CA ALA A 161 23.55 1.05 15.96
C ALA A 161 24.69 1.60 15.08
N ALA A 162 24.52 2.81 14.53
CA ALA A 162 25.58 3.45 13.77
C ALA A 162 26.81 3.80 14.63
N GLN A 163 26.60 4.25 15.87
CA GLN A 163 27.67 4.45 16.83
C GLN A 163 28.40 3.13 17.12
N LYS A 164 27.65 2.04 17.35
CA LYS A 164 28.23 0.71 17.57
C LYS A 164 29.03 0.21 16.37
N ALA A 165 28.56 0.43 15.13
CA ALA A 165 29.29 0.08 13.92
C ALA A 165 30.64 0.81 13.86
N LYS A 166 30.65 2.11 14.17
CA LYS A 166 31.87 2.92 14.24
C LYS A 166 32.85 2.41 15.30
N GLU A 167 32.37 2.05 16.50
CA GLU A 167 33.19 1.47 17.57
C GLU A 167 33.87 0.16 17.16
N LEU A 168 33.19 -0.67 16.38
CA LEU A 168 33.69 -1.98 15.93
C LEU A 168 34.45 -1.91 14.59
N GLY A 169 34.58 -0.72 13.98
CA GLY A 169 35.28 -0.55 12.71
C GLY A 169 34.57 -1.25 11.53
N VAL A 170 33.24 -1.33 11.59
CA VAL A 170 32.37 -1.86 10.52
C VAL A 170 31.79 -0.69 9.73
N SER A 171 31.93 -0.73 8.41
CA SER A 171 31.29 0.23 7.52
C SER A 171 29.78 0.04 7.53
N LEU A 172 29.03 1.02 8.04
CA LEU A 172 27.58 1.04 7.94
C LEU A 172 27.13 1.97 6.82
N LEU A 173 26.42 1.42 5.85
CA LEU A 173 25.78 2.12 4.75
C LEU A 173 24.27 1.99 4.93
N ILE A 174 23.54 3.09 4.89
CA ILE A 174 22.09 3.09 5.11
C ILE A 174 21.39 3.48 3.82
N THR A 175 20.43 2.61 3.37
CA THR A 175 19.47 2.95 2.34
C THR A 175 18.06 2.84 2.93
N ASP A 176 17.33 3.96 2.98
CA ASP A 176 16.04 4.05 3.65
C ASP A 176 15.16 5.13 3.01
N HIS A 177 13.87 5.14 3.34
CA HIS A 177 12.91 6.15 2.90
C HIS A 177 12.00 6.64 4.04
N HIS A 178 12.11 6.03 5.22
CA HIS A 178 11.29 6.37 6.38
C HIS A 178 11.58 7.79 6.90
N GLN A 179 10.66 8.33 7.70
CA GLN A 179 10.82 9.66 8.28
C GLN A 179 12.11 9.73 9.12
N PRO A 180 13.06 10.62 8.78
CA PRO A 180 14.25 10.82 9.60
C PRO A 180 13.90 11.28 11.02
N GLY A 181 14.69 10.84 11.99
CA GLY A 181 14.62 11.33 13.35
C GLY A 181 15.23 12.74 13.50
N PRO A 182 15.20 13.31 14.71
CA PRO A 182 15.81 14.62 14.98
C PRO A 182 17.32 14.60 14.82
N GLU A 183 17.95 13.44 14.98
CA GLU A 183 19.37 13.20 14.77
C GLU A 183 19.55 12.09 13.72
N LEU A 184 20.42 12.35 12.74
CA LEU A 184 20.77 11.34 11.73
C LEU A 184 21.84 10.39 12.27
N PRO A 185 21.78 9.09 11.93
CA PRO A 185 22.78 8.12 12.34
C PRO A 185 24.16 8.46 11.73
N PRO A 186 25.24 8.40 12.51
CA PRO A 186 26.61 8.66 12.05
C PRO A 186 27.17 7.49 11.22
N ALA A 187 26.44 7.08 10.18
CA ALA A 187 26.85 6.06 9.21
C ALA A 187 27.89 6.60 8.24
N GLU A 188 28.60 5.70 7.54
CA GLU A 188 29.59 6.08 6.51
C GLU A 188 28.91 6.74 5.30
N ALA A 189 27.72 6.26 4.92
CA ALA A 189 26.90 6.90 3.91
C ALA A 189 25.39 6.69 4.19
N LEU A 190 24.60 7.69 3.80
CA LEU A 190 23.14 7.68 3.90
C LEU A 190 22.56 7.94 2.51
N VAL A 191 21.79 6.98 1.97
CA VAL A 191 21.03 7.13 0.73
C VAL A 191 19.56 7.20 1.07
N HIS A 192 18.98 8.38 0.92
CA HIS A 192 17.59 8.61 1.29
C HIS A 192 17.01 9.77 0.45
N PRO A 193 15.85 9.58 -0.22
CA PRO A 193 15.33 10.57 -1.16
C PRO A 193 14.79 11.85 -0.49
N GLY A 194 14.42 11.80 0.79
CA GLY A 194 13.84 12.91 1.56
C GLY A 194 14.74 13.44 2.68
N LEU A 195 16.08 13.33 2.58
CA LEU A 195 16.98 13.92 3.58
C LEU A 195 16.80 15.45 3.65
N PRO A 196 16.91 16.06 4.83
CA PRO A 196 16.94 17.51 4.95
C PRO A 196 18.04 18.13 4.07
N GLY A 197 17.66 19.10 3.23
CA GLY A 197 18.59 19.76 2.31
C GLY A 197 18.90 19.00 1.02
N THR A 198 18.28 17.84 0.77
CA THR A 198 18.42 17.11 -0.50
C THR A 198 17.87 17.92 -1.68
N THR A 199 18.53 17.79 -2.82
CA THR A 199 18.06 18.30 -4.11
C THR A 199 17.39 17.21 -4.96
N TYR A 200 17.22 16.00 -4.43
CA TYR A 200 16.54 14.93 -5.14
C TYR A 200 15.10 15.33 -5.44
N PRO A 201 14.63 15.24 -6.69
CA PRO A 201 13.34 15.84 -7.07
C PRO A 201 12.10 15.17 -6.49
N PHE A 202 12.21 13.89 -6.06
CA PHE A 202 11.08 13.09 -5.61
C PHE A 202 11.37 12.34 -4.31
N ALA A 203 10.86 12.85 -3.19
CA ALA A 203 11.15 12.33 -1.86
C ALA A 203 10.41 11.03 -1.49
N GLN A 204 9.47 10.57 -2.32
CA GLN A 204 8.50 9.51 -1.96
C GLN A 204 8.80 8.17 -2.64
N LEU A 205 10.07 7.83 -2.83
CA LEU A 205 10.45 6.45 -3.18
C LEU A 205 10.26 5.53 -1.97
N CYS A 206 9.92 4.26 -2.21
CA CYS A 206 9.98 3.21 -1.19
C CYS A 206 11.41 2.65 -1.04
N GLY A 207 11.65 1.79 -0.04
CA GLY A 207 12.95 1.16 0.20
C GLY A 207 13.46 0.36 -1.00
N ALA A 208 12.60 -0.42 -1.68
CA ALA A 208 12.96 -1.12 -2.92
C ALA A 208 13.22 -0.15 -4.09
N GLY A 209 12.54 0.99 -4.13
CA GLY A 209 12.82 2.06 -5.09
C GLY A 209 14.21 2.64 -4.90
N VAL A 210 14.60 2.93 -3.66
CA VAL A 210 15.95 3.38 -3.30
C VAL A 210 17.00 2.31 -3.65
N ALA A 211 16.74 1.05 -3.30
CA ALA A 211 17.60 -0.08 -3.63
C ALA A 211 17.79 -0.24 -5.15
N PHE A 212 16.72 -0.05 -5.94
CA PHE A 212 16.78 -0.06 -7.39
C PHE A 212 17.67 1.08 -7.92
N LYS A 213 17.59 2.28 -7.35
CA LYS A 213 18.46 3.40 -7.72
C LYS A 213 19.93 3.11 -7.43
N VAL A 214 20.24 2.51 -6.28
CA VAL A 214 21.62 2.09 -5.95
C VAL A 214 22.11 1.04 -6.96
N ALA A 215 21.31 0.03 -7.29
CA ALA A 215 21.66 -0.98 -8.30
C ALA A 215 21.85 -0.37 -9.69
N TRP A 216 21.04 0.63 -10.05
CA TRP A 216 21.19 1.34 -11.33
C TRP A 216 22.48 2.20 -11.36
N ALA A 217 22.77 2.94 -10.29
CA ALA A 217 24.03 3.70 -10.18
C ALA A 217 25.25 2.77 -10.27
N LEU A 218 25.20 1.62 -9.61
CA LEU A 218 26.23 0.60 -9.66
C LEU A 218 26.45 0.08 -11.09
N ALA A 219 25.39 -0.24 -11.81
CA ALA A 219 25.46 -0.65 -13.21
C ALA A 219 26.07 0.42 -14.11
N MET A 220 25.68 1.69 -13.95
CA MET A 220 26.26 2.81 -14.69
C MET A 220 27.76 2.98 -14.41
N ARG A 221 28.19 2.84 -13.15
CA ARG A 221 29.59 2.93 -12.75
C ARG A 221 30.42 1.80 -13.39
N ILE A 222 29.91 0.57 -13.40
CA ILE A 222 30.61 -0.59 -13.98
C ILE A 222 30.70 -0.50 -15.50
N CYS A 223 29.61 -0.04 -16.15
CA CYS A 223 29.58 0.09 -17.62
C CYS A 223 30.22 1.40 -18.14
N GLY A 224 30.65 2.29 -17.23
CA GLY A 224 31.33 3.54 -17.60
C GLY A 224 30.41 4.62 -18.19
N GLY A 225 29.10 4.56 -17.95
CA GLY A 225 28.15 5.56 -18.42
C GLY A 225 26.67 5.15 -18.28
N GLU A 226 25.79 5.97 -18.83
CA GLU A 226 24.33 5.73 -18.77
C GLU A 226 23.88 4.48 -19.53
N LYS A 227 24.62 4.07 -20.56
CA LYS A 227 24.34 2.87 -21.34
C LYS A 227 24.91 1.64 -20.64
N VAL A 228 24.05 0.79 -20.14
CA VAL A 228 24.45 -0.48 -19.52
C VAL A 228 24.43 -1.62 -20.57
N ASP A 229 25.26 -2.64 -20.35
CA ASP A 229 25.28 -3.85 -21.17
C ASP A 229 24.01 -4.71 -20.98
N ASP A 230 23.85 -5.74 -21.80
CA ASP A 230 22.66 -6.59 -21.78
C ASP A 230 22.51 -7.37 -20.46
N THR A 231 23.60 -7.72 -19.81
CA THR A 231 23.59 -8.43 -18.52
C THR A 231 23.02 -7.52 -17.43
N TRP A 232 23.60 -6.32 -17.29
CA TRP A 232 23.10 -5.33 -16.35
C TRP A 232 21.68 -4.87 -16.68
N ARG A 233 21.37 -4.72 -17.97
CA ARG A 233 20.01 -4.41 -18.40
C ARG A 233 19.01 -5.45 -17.93
N SER A 234 19.34 -6.74 -18.05
CA SER A 234 18.48 -7.84 -17.58
C SER A 234 18.25 -7.76 -16.05
N ILE A 235 19.31 -7.50 -15.27
CA ILE A 235 19.23 -7.35 -13.82
C ILE A 235 18.38 -6.12 -13.44
N LEU A 236 18.60 -4.99 -14.10
CA LEU A 236 17.84 -3.77 -13.83
C LEU A 236 16.36 -3.93 -14.20
N LEU A 237 16.01 -4.66 -15.26
CA LEU A 237 14.61 -4.93 -15.58
C LEU A 237 13.93 -5.82 -14.53
N GLN A 238 14.63 -6.83 -14.01
CA GLN A 238 14.15 -7.62 -12.88
C GLN A 238 14.02 -6.75 -11.63
N GLY A 239 15.03 -5.94 -11.33
CA GLY A 239 15.02 -5.00 -10.21
C GLY A 239 13.87 -4.00 -10.29
N LEU A 240 13.57 -3.49 -11.49
CA LEU A 240 12.46 -2.56 -11.72
C LEU A 240 11.10 -3.21 -11.42
N ALA A 241 10.92 -4.48 -11.80
CA ALA A 241 9.70 -5.22 -11.46
C ALA A 241 9.57 -5.45 -9.95
N LEU A 242 10.68 -5.77 -9.26
CA LEU A 242 10.68 -5.94 -7.80
C LEU A 242 10.46 -4.59 -7.09
N ALA A 243 11.03 -3.49 -7.58
CA ALA A 243 10.75 -2.15 -7.07
C ALA A 243 9.28 -1.74 -7.25
N ALA A 244 8.65 -2.14 -8.36
CA ALA A 244 7.22 -1.93 -8.55
C ALA A 244 6.37 -2.72 -7.53
N LEU A 245 6.79 -3.95 -7.17
CA LEU A 245 6.14 -4.74 -6.11
C LEU A 245 6.25 -4.04 -4.75
N GLY A 246 7.45 -3.60 -4.35
CA GLY A 246 7.69 -2.86 -3.11
C GLY A 246 6.87 -1.57 -3.06
N THR A 247 6.95 -0.74 -4.11
CA THR A 247 6.22 0.55 -4.21
C THR A 247 4.71 0.40 -3.99
N VAL A 248 4.09 -0.63 -4.58
CA VAL A 248 2.65 -0.87 -4.40
C VAL A 248 2.35 -1.46 -3.02
N ALA A 249 3.19 -2.38 -2.54
CA ALA A 249 2.99 -3.06 -1.26
C ALA A 249 3.13 -2.11 -0.06
N ASP A 250 4.01 -1.13 -0.17
CA ASP A 250 4.24 -0.09 0.84
C ASP A 250 3.30 1.13 0.68
N HIS A 251 2.30 1.02 -0.18
CA HIS A 251 1.30 2.07 -0.36
C HIS A 251 1.86 3.44 -0.77
N MET A 252 3.00 3.47 -1.47
CA MET A 252 3.60 4.73 -1.90
C MET A 252 2.72 5.48 -2.92
N PRO A 253 2.83 6.83 -2.98
CA PRO A 253 2.11 7.63 -3.96
C PRO A 253 2.43 7.19 -5.39
N LEU A 254 1.39 6.93 -6.22
CA LEU A 254 1.55 6.48 -7.61
C LEU A 254 1.70 7.67 -8.57
N LEU A 255 2.61 8.56 -8.24
CA LEU A 255 2.93 9.78 -8.97
C LEU A 255 4.38 9.76 -9.43
N ASP A 256 4.73 10.70 -10.32
CA ASP A 256 6.10 10.96 -10.78
C ASP A 256 6.89 9.68 -11.05
N GLU A 257 8.01 9.51 -10.36
CA GLU A 257 8.95 8.41 -10.55
C GLU A 257 8.38 7.04 -10.11
N ASN A 258 7.61 6.99 -9.04
CA ASN A 258 6.93 5.76 -8.61
C ASN A 258 5.98 5.24 -9.69
N ARG A 259 5.28 6.16 -10.37
CA ARG A 259 4.42 5.80 -11.50
C ARG A 259 5.24 5.21 -12.66
N ALA A 260 6.39 5.80 -12.98
CA ALA A 260 7.29 5.28 -14.01
C ALA A 260 7.85 3.90 -13.62
N ILE A 261 8.26 3.70 -12.37
CA ILE A 261 8.72 2.42 -11.83
C ILE A 261 7.64 1.35 -12.02
N ILE A 262 6.39 1.63 -11.63
CA ILE A 262 5.31 0.65 -11.73
C ILE A 262 4.96 0.35 -13.19
N CYS A 263 4.71 1.37 -14.00
CA CYS A 263 4.32 1.17 -15.40
C CYS A 263 5.38 0.42 -16.21
N CYS A 264 6.66 0.77 -16.02
CA CYS A 264 7.76 0.14 -16.73
C CYS A 264 8.11 -1.23 -16.15
N GLY A 265 8.06 -1.37 -14.81
CA GLY A 265 8.39 -2.62 -14.11
C GLY A 265 7.38 -3.74 -14.33
N LEU A 266 6.09 -3.40 -14.47
CA LEU A 266 5.05 -4.39 -14.71
C LEU A 266 4.85 -4.74 -16.19
N LYS A 267 5.45 -3.94 -17.08
CA LYS A 267 5.36 -4.18 -18.51
C LYS A 267 6.16 -5.42 -18.90
N ASN A 268 5.49 -6.37 -19.57
CA ASN A 268 6.15 -7.59 -20.06
C ASN A 268 6.82 -8.46 -18.97
N VAL A 269 6.23 -8.54 -17.79
CA VAL A 269 6.72 -9.39 -16.68
C VAL A 269 7.02 -10.82 -17.12
N HIS A 270 6.23 -11.38 -18.04
CA HIS A 270 6.43 -12.73 -18.61
C HIS A 270 7.74 -12.91 -19.37
N LYS A 271 8.39 -11.81 -19.80
CA LYS A 271 9.70 -11.83 -20.47
C LYS A 271 10.88 -11.75 -19.50
N LEU A 272 10.62 -11.54 -18.21
CA LEU A 272 11.66 -11.45 -17.21
C LEU A 272 12.19 -12.85 -16.86
N SER A 273 13.49 -12.95 -16.73
CA SER A 273 14.16 -14.19 -16.30
C SER A 273 14.12 -14.37 -14.78
N ASN A 274 12.95 -14.19 -14.16
CA ASN A 274 12.78 -14.36 -12.71
C ASN A 274 11.79 -15.51 -12.41
N PRO A 275 12.29 -16.72 -12.12
CA PRO A 275 11.43 -17.89 -11.82
C PRO A 275 10.53 -17.66 -10.61
N GLY A 276 11.00 -16.90 -9.61
CA GLY A 276 10.24 -16.64 -8.39
C GLY A 276 9.00 -15.81 -8.64
N LEU A 277 9.12 -14.75 -9.44
CA LEU A 277 7.97 -13.90 -9.78
C LEU A 277 6.92 -14.67 -10.59
N LEU A 278 7.36 -15.47 -11.57
CA LEU A 278 6.46 -16.30 -12.37
C LEU A 278 5.77 -17.38 -11.52
N ALA A 279 6.50 -18.05 -10.62
CA ALA A 279 5.92 -19.02 -9.70
C ALA A 279 4.91 -18.38 -8.72
N LEU A 280 5.18 -17.17 -8.24
CA LEU A 280 4.25 -16.42 -7.39
C LEU A 280 2.96 -16.06 -8.14
N MET A 281 3.05 -15.65 -9.41
CA MET A 281 1.88 -15.41 -10.26
C MET A 281 1.08 -16.70 -10.51
N GLU A 282 1.75 -17.82 -10.75
CA GLU A 282 1.12 -19.15 -10.95
C GLU A 282 0.27 -19.54 -9.74
N VAL A 283 0.81 -19.49 -8.51
CA VAL A 283 0.06 -19.83 -7.29
C VAL A 283 -1.05 -18.81 -6.97
N ALA A 284 -0.91 -17.58 -7.44
CA ALA A 284 -1.94 -16.55 -7.35
C ALA A 284 -3.03 -16.69 -8.43
N GLN A 285 -2.97 -17.70 -9.28
CA GLN A 285 -3.88 -17.97 -10.40
C GLN A 285 -3.97 -16.80 -11.40
N MET A 286 -2.82 -16.22 -11.72
CA MET A 286 -2.72 -15.10 -12.65
C MET A 286 -2.12 -15.57 -13.97
N ASP A 287 -2.63 -15.02 -15.08
CA ASP A 287 -2.04 -15.23 -16.40
C ASP A 287 -0.85 -14.26 -16.59
N PRO A 288 0.39 -14.76 -16.70
CA PRO A 288 1.54 -13.90 -16.95
C PRO A 288 1.46 -13.11 -18.27
N LEU A 289 0.70 -13.60 -19.25
CA LEU A 289 0.49 -12.92 -20.53
C LEU A 289 -0.56 -11.81 -20.46
N GLY A 290 -1.49 -11.89 -19.52
CA GLY A 290 -2.57 -10.92 -19.30
C GLY A 290 -2.09 -9.56 -18.79
N GLY A 291 -0.80 -9.43 -18.47
CA GLY A 291 -0.23 -8.24 -17.83
C GLY A 291 -0.47 -8.24 -16.31
N LEU A 292 0.30 -7.42 -15.62
CA LEU A 292 0.22 -7.27 -14.16
C LEU A 292 -0.23 -5.84 -13.83
N LYS A 293 -1.28 -5.71 -13.01
CA LYS A 293 -1.79 -4.42 -12.55
C LYS A 293 -1.39 -4.16 -11.10
N SER A 294 -1.39 -2.89 -10.68
CA SER A 294 -1.16 -2.52 -9.28
C SER A 294 -2.15 -3.17 -8.31
N GLU A 295 -3.42 -3.31 -8.71
CA GLU A 295 -4.44 -4.03 -7.92
C GLU A 295 -4.08 -5.51 -7.70
N ASP A 296 -3.48 -6.17 -8.69
CA ASP A 296 -3.03 -7.56 -8.56
C ASP A 296 -1.88 -7.68 -7.55
N ILE A 297 -0.96 -6.72 -7.56
CA ILE A 297 0.09 -6.67 -6.54
C ILE A 297 -0.54 -6.48 -5.16
N ALA A 298 -1.35 -5.43 -4.99
CA ALA A 298 -1.91 -5.06 -3.69
C ALA A 298 -2.78 -6.17 -3.06
N PHE A 299 -3.57 -6.89 -3.88
CA PHE A 299 -4.56 -7.84 -3.38
C PHE A 299 -4.22 -9.32 -3.58
N LYS A 300 -3.27 -9.64 -4.47
CA LYS A 300 -2.90 -11.03 -4.75
C LYS A 300 -1.46 -11.35 -4.39
N LEU A 301 -0.47 -10.54 -4.80
CA LEU A 301 0.95 -10.87 -4.61
C LEU A 301 1.47 -10.40 -3.25
N ALA A 302 1.34 -9.11 -2.91
CA ALA A 302 1.84 -8.56 -1.66
C ALA A 302 1.27 -9.26 -0.39
N PRO A 303 -0.02 -9.66 -0.32
CA PRO A 303 -0.51 -10.41 0.83
C PRO A 303 0.18 -11.76 1.04
N ARG A 304 0.63 -12.45 -0.04
CA ARG A 304 1.40 -13.70 0.04
C ARG A 304 2.82 -13.46 0.53
N LEU A 305 3.46 -12.42 0.05
CA LEU A 305 4.80 -12.01 0.48
C LEU A 305 4.80 -11.56 1.94
N ASN A 306 3.89 -10.66 2.32
CA ASN A 306 3.77 -10.16 3.69
C ASN A 306 3.33 -11.24 4.70
N ALA A 307 2.68 -12.32 4.25
CA ALA A 307 2.36 -13.44 5.12
C ALA A 307 3.61 -14.14 5.66
N ALA A 308 4.70 -14.20 4.89
CA ALA A 308 5.98 -14.74 5.34
C ALA A 308 6.53 -13.99 6.55
N GLY A 309 6.51 -12.64 6.52
CA GLY A 309 6.96 -11.81 7.65
C GLY A 309 6.06 -11.94 8.90
N ARG A 310 4.80 -12.36 8.74
CA ARG A 310 3.86 -12.57 9.85
C ARG A 310 3.91 -13.98 10.44
N MET A 311 4.45 -14.93 9.67
CA MET A 311 4.56 -16.37 10.00
C MET A 311 6.03 -16.79 10.10
N ASP A 312 6.93 -15.86 10.36
CA ASP A 312 8.33 -16.03 10.76
C ASP A 312 9.29 -16.58 9.68
N CYS A 313 9.04 -16.29 8.41
CA CYS A 313 9.89 -16.77 7.32
C CYS A 313 10.10 -15.74 6.19
N ALA A 314 10.19 -14.45 6.49
CA ALA A 314 10.40 -13.39 5.51
C ALA A 314 11.64 -13.62 4.61
N ARG A 315 12.68 -14.27 5.13
CA ARG A 315 13.86 -14.71 4.36
C ARG A 315 13.49 -15.45 3.07
N MET A 316 12.42 -16.25 3.07
CA MET A 316 11.96 -17.01 1.90
C MET A 316 11.58 -16.11 0.73
N VAL A 317 11.16 -14.87 0.98
CA VAL A 317 10.81 -13.90 -0.08
C VAL A 317 12.06 -13.50 -0.86
N VAL A 318 13.17 -13.24 -0.17
CA VAL A 318 14.46 -12.96 -0.83
C VAL A 318 14.95 -14.19 -1.60
N GLU A 319 14.84 -15.37 -1.02
CA GLU A 319 15.21 -16.63 -1.67
C GLU A 319 14.36 -16.88 -2.93
N LEU A 320 13.05 -16.60 -2.89
CA LEU A 320 12.15 -16.68 -4.03
C LEU A 320 12.62 -15.85 -5.21
N PHE A 321 12.90 -14.58 -4.98
CA PHE A 321 13.24 -13.64 -6.06
C PHE A 321 14.68 -13.75 -6.55
N THR A 322 15.56 -14.45 -5.81
CA THR A 322 16.98 -14.58 -6.16
C THR A 322 17.38 -15.97 -6.61
N THR A 323 16.48 -16.95 -6.57
CA THR A 323 16.74 -18.27 -7.15
C THR A 323 16.70 -18.25 -8.67
N LYS A 324 17.59 -19.02 -9.30
CA LYS A 324 17.62 -19.21 -10.76
C LYS A 324 16.91 -20.51 -11.21
N GLN A 325 16.36 -21.27 -10.25
CA GLN A 325 15.81 -22.59 -10.50
C GLN A 325 14.28 -22.60 -10.35
N ASN A 326 13.57 -23.17 -11.33
CA ASN A 326 12.10 -23.22 -11.31
C ASN A 326 11.54 -24.11 -10.18
N GLY A 327 12.21 -25.23 -9.86
CA GLY A 327 11.75 -26.16 -8.81
C GLY A 327 11.70 -25.48 -7.43
N PRO A 328 12.82 -24.98 -6.90
CA PRO A 328 12.83 -24.21 -5.67
C PRO A 328 11.87 -23.01 -5.67
N ALA A 329 11.79 -22.25 -6.78
CA ALA A 329 10.87 -21.14 -6.91
C ALA A 329 9.41 -21.56 -6.68
N ARG A 330 8.96 -22.64 -7.33
CA ARG A 330 7.60 -23.18 -7.14
C ARG A 330 7.35 -23.64 -5.71
N SER A 331 8.30 -24.36 -5.12
CA SER A 331 8.17 -24.82 -3.73
C SER A 331 8.02 -23.68 -2.74
N ILE A 332 8.83 -22.61 -2.89
CA ILE A 332 8.74 -21.43 -2.05
C ILE A 332 7.40 -20.69 -2.28
N ALA A 333 6.99 -20.47 -3.53
CA ALA A 333 5.74 -19.81 -3.86
C ALA A 333 4.52 -20.55 -3.28
N GLN A 334 4.51 -21.90 -3.34
CA GLN A 334 3.46 -22.72 -2.73
C GLN A 334 3.44 -22.59 -1.20
N MET A 335 4.61 -22.49 -0.57
CA MET A 335 4.69 -22.29 0.88
C MET A 335 4.15 -20.91 1.27
N LEU A 336 4.49 -19.84 0.53
CA LEU A 336 3.97 -18.50 0.74
C LEU A 336 2.43 -18.44 0.58
N ASP A 337 1.88 -19.14 -0.41
CA ASP A 337 0.43 -19.26 -0.58
C ASP A 337 -0.23 -19.99 0.59
N LYS A 338 0.41 -21.06 1.10
CA LYS A 338 -0.06 -21.78 2.31
C LYS A 338 -0.07 -20.84 3.54
N TYR A 339 0.99 -20.09 3.77
CA TYR A 339 1.04 -19.12 4.87
C TYR A 339 -0.02 -18.03 4.74
N ASN A 340 -0.22 -17.51 3.53
CA ASN A 340 -1.28 -16.53 3.30
C ASN A 340 -2.68 -17.09 3.56
N LYS A 341 -2.95 -18.35 3.18
CA LYS A 341 -4.22 -19.03 3.51
C LYS A 341 -4.40 -19.22 5.01
N SER A 342 -3.35 -19.66 5.72
CA SER A 342 -3.38 -19.80 7.19
C SER A 342 -3.64 -18.45 7.86
N ARG A 343 -2.92 -17.41 7.43
CA ARG A 343 -3.16 -16.04 7.93
C ARG A 343 -4.61 -15.59 7.71
N GLN A 344 -5.21 -15.86 6.53
CA GLN A 344 -6.59 -15.48 6.24
C GLN A 344 -7.62 -16.21 7.12
N LEU A 345 -7.35 -17.46 7.51
CA LEU A 345 -8.19 -18.21 8.45
C LEU A 345 -8.15 -17.56 9.84
N VAL A 346 -6.94 -17.36 10.37
CA VAL A 346 -6.74 -16.71 11.68
C VAL A 346 -7.32 -15.30 11.68
N GLU A 347 -7.12 -14.52 10.61
CA GLU A 347 -7.70 -13.18 10.45
C GLU A 347 -9.23 -13.21 10.52
N ARG A 348 -9.88 -14.20 9.86
CA ARG A 348 -11.33 -14.35 9.88
C ARG A 348 -11.83 -14.68 11.29
N GLU A 349 -11.20 -15.63 11.98
CA GLU A 349 -11.58 -16.02 13.36
C GLU A 349 -11.49 -14.82 14.31
N VAL A 350 -10.39 -14.07 14.25
CA VAL A 350 -10.22 -12.86 15.09
C VAL A 350 -11.23 -11.77 14.71
N LEU A 351 -11.51 -11.58 13.41
CA LEU A 351 -12.49 -10.59 12.96
C LEU A 351 -13.92 -10.95 13.40
N ASP A 352 -14.31 -12.21 13.32
CA ASP A 352 -15.63 -12.68 13.74
C ASP A 352 -15.80 -12.49 15.25
N ALA A 353 -14.78 -12.87 16.06
CA ALA A 353 -14.78 -12.65 17.50
C ALA A 353 -14.80 -11.14 17.86
N ALA A 354 -14.04 -10.32 17.13
CA ALA A 354 -14.04 -8.87 17.33
C ALA A 354 -15.40 -8.23 17.01
N ASN A 355 -16.06 -8.65 15.93
CA ASN A 355 -17.40 -8.17 15.59
C ASN A 355 -18.45 -8.58 16.63
N GLN A 356 -18.33 -9.78 17.19
CA GLN A 356 -19.18 -10.23 18.28
C GLN A 356 -19.03 -9.31 19.51
N LEU A 357 -17.79 -9.01 19.94
CA LEU A 357 -17.53 -8.08 21.03
C LEU A 357 -18.07 -6.67 20.74
N VAL A 358 -17.94 -6.19 19.49
CA VAL A 358 -18.48 -4.88 19.10
C VAL A 358 -20.00 -4.81 19.34
N GLN A 359 -20.71 -5.89 19.07
CA GLN A 359 -22.16 -5.96 19.27
C GLN A 359 -22.54 -6.14 20.76
N GLU A 360 -21.89 -7.07 21.46
CA GLU A 360 -22.17 -7.40 22.86
C GLU A 360 -21.89 -6.22 23.80
N GLU A 361 -20.79 -5.49 23.58
CA GLU A 361 -20.39 -4.36 24.40
C GLU A 361 -20.88 -2.99 23.86
N GLY A 362 -21.62 -2.97 22.75
CA GLY A 362 -22.17 -1.75 22.14
C GLY A 362 -21.09 -0.78 21.65
N LEU A 363 -19.90 -1.28 21.24
CA LEU A 363 -18.77 -0.45 20.85
C LEU A 363 -19.01 0.37 19.57
N ALA A 364 -19.98 -0.04 18.74
CA ALA A 364 -20.34 0.66 17.51
C ALA A 364 -20.79 2.11 17.74
N THR A 365 -21.32 2.43 18.93
CA THR A 365 -21.79 3.78 19.29
C THR A 365 -20.72 4.62 19.97
N ARG A 366 -19.60 4.02 20.36
CA ARG A 366 -18.51 4.72 21.06
C ARG A 366 -17.72 5.59 20.08
N PRO A 367 -17.12 6.72 20.51
CA PRO A 367 -16.31 7.57 19.66
C PRO A 367 -15.04 6.89 19.14
N VAL A 368 -14.48 5.98 19.94
CA VAL A 368 -13.31 5.14 19.66
C VAL A 368 -13.63 3.70 20.07
N MET A 369 -13.21 2.73 19.29
CA MET A 369 -13.38 1.31 19.58
C MET A 369 -12.09 0.76 20.20
N VAL A 370 -12.16 0.31 21.44
CA VAL A 370 -11.04 -0.34 22.12
C VAL A 370 -11.45 -1.75 22.52
N LEU A 371 -10.79 -2.76 21.95
CA LEU A 371 -11.15 -4.16 22.16
C LEU A 371 -9.90 -5.05 22.26
N TRP A 372 -10.04 -6.19 22.91
CA TRP A 372 -8.96 -7.15 23.09
C TRP A 372 -9.49 -8.57 23.20
N GLY A 373 -8.63 -9.53 22.86
CA GLY A 373 -8.97 -10.94 22.99
C GLY A 373 -7.80 -11.79 23.42
N LYS A 374 -8.08 -12.73 24.33
CA LYS A 374 -7.10 -13.72 24.78
C LYS A 374 -6.86 -14.74 23.67
N GLY A 375 -5.59 -15.03 23.40
CA GLY A 375 -5.22 -15.98 22.36
C GLY A 375 -5.35 -15.46 20.93
N TRP A 376 -5.62 -14.17 20.72
CA TRP A 376 -5.55 -13.59 19.38
C TRP A 376 -4.10 -13.51 18.90
N HIS A 377 -3.91 -13.77 17.61
CA HIS A 377 -2.58 -13.74 17.03
C HIS A 377 -2.10 -12.30 16.78
N PRO A 378 -0.98 -11.84 17.37
CA PRO A 378 -0.52 -10.45 17.27
C PRO A 378 -0.21 -10.02 15.81
N GLY A 379 0.20 -10.94 14.95
CA GLY A 379 0.47 -10.69 13.53
C GLY A 379 -0.74 -10.30 12.69
N VAL A 380 -1.99 -10.54 13.16
CA VAL A 380 -3.21 -10.24 12.40
C VAL A 380 -4.07 -9.11 12.98
N VAL A 381 -3.91 -8.77 14.27
CA VAL A 381 -4.75 -7.74 14.91
C VAL A 381 -4.73 -6.39 14.18
N GLY A 382 -3.59 -6.00 13.60
CA GLY A 382 -3.50 -4.77 12.80
C GLY A 382 -4.33 -4.82 11.51
N ILE A 383 -4.51 -6.00 10.90
CA ILE A 383 -5.37 -6.17 9.72
C ILE A 383 -6.83 -6.11 10.15
N VAL A 384 -7.15 -6.77 11.25
CA VAL A 384 -8.50 -6.76 11.84
C VAL A 384 -8.90 -5.33 12.22
N ALA A 385 -8.00 -4.55 12.84
CA ALA A 385 -8.24 -3.13 13.12
C ALA A 385 -8.63 -2.35 11.86
N SER A 386 -7.91 -2.53 10.75
CA SER A 386 -8.25 -1.88 9.48
C SER A 386 -9.65 -2.27 8.98
N ARG A 387 -10.00 -3.56 9.03
CA ARG A 387 -11.33 -4.03 8.63
C ARG A 387 -12.46 -3.49 9.52
N LEU A 388 -12.22 -3.34 10.81
CA LEU A 388 -13.17 -2.72 11.74
C LEU A 388 -13.32 -1.23 11.44
N VAL A 389 -12.23 -0.52 11.12
CA VAL A 389 -12.31 0.88 10.66
C VAL A 389 -13.14 0.99 9.39
N ASP A 390 -12.93 0.11 8.41
CA ASP A 390 -13.69 0.11 7.15
C ASP A 390 -15.19 -0.17 7.37
N ALA A 391 -15.52 -1.04 8.32
CA ALA A 391 -16.89 -1.41 8.63
C ALA A 391 -17.63 -0.35 9.46
N TRP A 392 -16.96 0.22 10.47
CA TRP A 392 -17.61 1.04 11.50
C TRP A 392 -17.23 2.53 11.43
N HIS A 393 -16.23 2.89 10.61
CA HIS A 393 -15.72 4.25 10.40
C HIS A 393 -15.30 4.98 11.69
N ARG A 394 -14.69 4.25 12.63
CA ARG A 394 -14.20 4.77 13.90
C ARG A 394 -12.75 4.43 14.10
N PRO A 395 -11.98 5.22 14.87
CA PRO A 395 -10.66 4.81 15.30
C PRO A 395 -10.75 3.49 16.10
N VAL A 396 -9.88 2.54 15.79
CA VAL A 396 -9.86 1.21 16.41
C VAL A 396 -8.52 0.97 17.06
N PHE A 397 -8.55 0.57 18.34
CA PHE A 397 -7.43 0.06 19.09
C PHE A 397 -7.75 -1.38 19.47
N ILE A 398 -6.96 -2.33 18.98
CA ILE A 398 -7.17 -3.75 19.21
C ILE A 398 -5.91 -4.39 19.79
N ALA A 399 -6.05 -5.21 20.82
CA ALA A 399 -4.94 -5.88 21.46
C ALA A 399 -5.09 -7.40 21.51
N ALA A 400 -4.01 -8.09 21.19
CA ALA A 400 -3.84 -9.52 21.46
C ALA A 400 -3.32 -9.70 22.89
N VAL A 401 -3.98 -10.56 23.66
CA VAL A 401 -3.61 -10.88 25.04
C VAL A 401 -3.04 -12.30 25.10
N PRO A 402 -1.88 -12.53 25.78
CA PRO A 402 -1.31 -13.87 25.87
C PRO A 402 -2.20 -14.87 26.64
N PRO A 403 -1.98 -16.22 26.51
CA PRO A 403 -0.93 -16.81 25.68
C PRO A 403 -1.28 -16.71 24.19
N PHE A 404 -0.24 -16.49 23.35
CA PHE A 404 -0.43 -16.42 21.91
C PHE A 404 -0.41 -17.83 21.29
N PRO A 405 -1.22 -18.12 20.23
CA PRO A 405 -1.13 -19.37 19.51
C PRO A 405 0.21 -19.43 18.76
N ASP A 406 0.81 -20.61 18.71
CA ASP A 406 2.05 -20.91 17.98
C ASP A 406 3.30 -20.07 18.37
N SER A 407 3.31 -19.46 19.55
CA SER A 407 4.55 -19.07 20.18
C SER A 407 5.29 -20.39 20.54
N GLY A 408 6.11 -20.89 19.57
CA GLY A 408 7.03 -21.98 19.86
C GLY A 408 7.93 -21.62 21.04
N GLU A 409 8.76 -22.55 21.56
CA GLU A 409 9.64 -22.40 22.74
C GLU A 409 10.55 -21.15 22.79
N ALA A 410 10.40 -20.25 21.82
CA ALA A 410 11.07 -18.95 21.72
C ALA A 410 10.14 -17.78 22.06
N ASP A 411 9.23 -17.90 23.03
CA ASP A 411 8.74 -16.71 23.73
C ASP A 411 9.96 -16.09 24.41
N SER A 412 10.53 -15.09 23.74
CA SER A 412 11.59 -14.30 24.34
C SER A 412 11.04 -13.76 25.66
N ALA A 413 11.81 -13.85 26.72
CA ALA A 413 11.47 -13.34 28.04
C ALA A 413 10.96 -11.89 28.07
N GLU A 414 11.08 -11.19 26.93
CA GLU A 414 10.62 -9.82 26.68
C GLU A 414 9.13 -9.70 26.32
N THR A 415 8.41 -10.77 25.96
CA THR A 415 6.97 -10.73 25.62
C THR A 415 6.08 -11.47 26.60
N GLU A 416 6.64 -12.20 27.57
CA GLU A 416 5.87 -12.90 28.59
C GLU A 416 5.01 -11.93 29.41
N GLY A 417 3.68 -12.11 29.28
CA GLY A 417 2.68 -11.39 30.06
C GLY A 417 2.17 -10.09 29.46
N TRP A 418 2.67 -9.58 28.34
CA TRP A 418 2.21 -8.30 27.78
C TRP A 418 1.22 -8.45 26.63
N ALA A 419 0.21 -7.59 26.62
CA ALA A 419 -0.68 -7.44 25.50
C ALA A 419 -0.01 -6.61 24.38
N LEU A 420 -0.15 -7.08 23.13
CA LEU A 420 0.38 -6.44 21.93
C LEU A 420 -0.76 -5.84 21.13
N GLY A 421 -0.75 -4.51 20.97
CA GLY A 421 -1.83 -3.77 20.35
C GLY A 421 -1.48 -3.10 19.04
N SER A 422 -2.50 -2.94 18.22
CA SER A 422 -2.45 -2.18 16.97
C SER A 422 -3.60 -1.19 16.93
N ALA A 423 -3.35 0.03 16.46
CA ALA A 423 -4.37 1.04 16.25
C ALA A 423 -4.47 1.44 14.78
N ARG A 424 -5.69 1.80 14.36
CA ARG A 424 -5.97 2.36 13.03
C ARG A 424 -6.85 3.58 13.17
N GLY A 425 -6.48 4.64 12.44
CA GLY A 425 -7.15 5.93 12.49
C GLY A 425 -8.40 6.00 11.63
N ALA A 426 -9.36 6.82 12.05
CA ALA A 426 -10.53 7.23 11.27
C ALA A 426 -10.90 8.67 11.62
N GLY A 427 -11.52 9.40 10.69
CA GLY A 427 -12.04 10.73 10.93
C GLY A 427 -10.99 11.76 11.40
N GLY A 428 -9.70 11.55 11.07
CA GLY A 428 -8.62 12.45 11.46
C GLY A 428 -8.18 12.34 12.94
N PHE A 429 -8.62 11.31 13.66
CA PHE A 429 -8.27 11.11 15.08
C PHE A 429 -6.75 10.96 15.27
N PRO A 430 -6.12 11.72 16.17
CA PRO A 430 -4.68 11.77 16.35
C PRO A 430 -4.17 10.58 17.20
N LEU A 431 -3.90 9.43 16.57
CA LEU A 431 -3.47 8.21 17.27
C LEU A 431 -2.23 8.38 18.15
N PRO A 432 -1.12 9.02 17.69
CA PRO A 432 0.09 9.17 18.50
C PRO A 432 -0.14 10.01 19.75
N GLU A 433 -0.88 11.10 19.61
CA GLU A 433 -1.19 12.02 20.71
C GLU A 433 -2.12 11.34 21.75
N ALA A 434 -3.10 10.57 21.28
CA ALA A 434 -3.99 9.82 22.16
C ALA A 434 -3.23 8.74 22.96
N LEU A 435 -2.31 8.01 22.33
CA LEU A 435 -1.44 7.05 23.02
C LEU A 435 -0.47 7.74 23.99
N ALA A 436 0.09 8.89 23.61
CA ALA A 436 0.97 9.66 24.47
C ALA A 436 0.26 10.16 25.75
N GLN A 437 -1.04 10.47 25.69
CA GLN A 437 -1.84 10.80 26.88
C GLN A 437 -2.03 9.60 27.83
N ALA A 438 -1.83 8.38 27.34
CA ALA A 438 -1.94 7.14 28.11
C ALA A 438 -0.58 6.48 28.40
N LYS A 439 0.54 7.21 28.23
CA LYS A 439 1.91 6.68 28.34
C LYS A 439 2.20 5.96 29.68
N ASP A 440 1.55 6.37 30.75
CA ASP A 440 1.67 5.76 32.09
C ASP A 440 1.08 4.33 32.17
N LEU A 441 0.18 3.97 31.26
CA LEU A 441 -0.41 2.63 31.13
C LEU A 441 0.35 1.75 30.14
N LEU A 442 1.24 2.33 29.33
CA LEU A 442 1.90 1.67 28.21
C LEU A 442 3.36 1.38 28.53
N VAL A 443 3.84 0.21 28.11
CA VAL A 443 5.27 -0.15 28.13
C VAL A 443 5.98 0.53 26.97
N SER A 444 5.35 0.54 25.79
CA SER A 444 5.83 1.24 24.60
C SER A 444 4.68 1.59 23.66
N HIS A 445 4.85 2.64 22.90
CA HIS A 445 3.94 3.02 21.81
C HIS A 445 4.68 3.76 20.71
N GLY A 446 4.14 3.73 19.50
CA GLY A 446 4.70 4.47 18.36
C GLY A 446 3.83 4.32 17.12
N GLY A 447 4.05 5.18 16.14
CA GLY A 447 3.32 5.16 14.89
C GLY A 447 2.98 6.55 14.37
N HIS A 448 2.05 6.59 13.43
CA HIS A 448 1.60 7.78 12.72
C HIS A 448 0.08 7.95 12.82
N LYS A 449 -0.46 9.04 12.29
CA LYS A 449 -1.91 9.33 12.31
C LYS A 449 -2.78 8.19 11.74
N ALA A 450 -2.29 7.43 10.76
CA ALA A 450 -3.05 6.35 10.13
C ALA A 450 -2.98 5.03 10.90
N ALA A 451 -1.82 4.72 11.50
CA ALA A 451 -1.56 3.45 12.17
C ALA A 451 -0.55 3.62 13.30
N ALA A 452 -0.79 2.94 14.42
CA ALA A 452 0.12 2.93 15.55
C ALA A 452 0.16 1.53 16.19
N GLY A 453 1.28 1.24 16.88
CA GLY A 453 1.46 0.06 17.73
C GLY A 453 1.56 0.45 19.19
N PHE A 454 1.17 -0.44 20.09
CA PHE A 454 1.31 -0.22 21.53
C PHE A 454 1.48 -1.54 22.28
N LYS A 455 2.11 -1.47 23.46
CA LYS A 455 2.40 -2.62 24.33
C LYS A 455 2.08 -2.22 25.76
N LEU A 456 1.38 -3.10 26.50
CA LEU A 456 0.94 -2.84 27.88
C LEU A 456 0.70 -4.13 28.65
N LEU A 457 0.57 -4.00 29.98
CA LEU A 457 0.09 -5.09 30.83
C LEU A 457 -1.41 -5.32 30.58
N PRO A 458 -1.90 -6.57 30.48
CA PRO A 458 -3.32 -6.87 30.25
C PRO A 458 -4.28 -6.19 31.22
N GLU A 459 -3.87 -6.05 32.50
CA GLU A 459 -4.65 -5.39 33.53
C GLU A 459 -4.90 -3.90 33.27
N ASN A 460 -4.09 -3.25 32.45
CA ASN A 460 -4.23 -1.84 32.10
C ASN A 460 -5.22 -1.61 30.93
N LEU A 461 -5.68 -2.67 30.25
CA LEU A 461 -6.58 -2.54 29.08
C LEU A 461 -7.90 -1.80 29.39
N PRO A 462 -8.59 -2.05 30.53
CA PRO A 462 -9.80 -1.28 30.86
C PRO A 462 -9.51 0.20 31.06
N ALA A 463 -8.45 0.55 31.78
CA ALA A 463 -8.06 1.94 32.01
C ALA A 463 -7.63 2.65 30.70
N LEU A 464 -6.96 1.93 29.78
CA LEU A 464 -6.63 2.44 28.45
C LEU A 464 -7.90 2.74 27.65
N ARG A 465 -8.91 1.84 27.69
CA ARG A 465 -10.21 2.06 27.04
C ARG A 465 -10.86 3.34 27.52
N ASP A 466 -11.01 3.52 28.82
CA ASP A 466 -11.65 4.70 29.40
C ASP A 466 -10.95 6.00 28.96
N ARG A 467 -9.62 5.99 28.95
CA ARG A 467 -8.81 7.15 28.54
C ARG A 467 -8.93 7.46 27.06
N LEU A 468 -8.91 6.47 26.19
CA LEU A 468 -9.05 6.63 24.74
C LEU A 468 -10.48 7.01 24.33
N GLU A 469 -11.51 6.47 25.00
CA GLU A 469 -12.90 6.87 24.76
C GLU A 469 -13.13 8.34 25.17
N LYS A 470 -12.53 8.78 26.29
CA LYS A 470 -12.55 10.17 26.69
C LYS A 470 -11.87 11.07 25.63
N ALA A 471 -10.66 10.70 25.19
CA ALA A 471 -9.95 11.43 24.13
C ALA A 471 -10.77 11.50 22.83
N GLY A 472 -11.48 10.41 22.49
CA GLY A 472 -12.40 10.38 21.36
C GLY A 472 -13.60 11.31 21.53
N THR A 473 -14.20 11.34 22.72
CA THR A 473 -15.30 12.26 23.03
C THR A 473 -14.84 13.72 22.95
N ASP A 474 -13.66 14.02 23.50
CA ASP A 474 -13.09 15.37 23.48
C ASP A 474 -12.78 15.82 22.04
N PHE A 475 -12.37 14.89 21.16
CA PHE A 475 -12.01 15.19 19.77
C PHE A 475 -13.22 15.31 18.84
N PHE A 476 -14.18 14.39 18.92
CA PHE A 476 -15.33 14.36 18.01
C PHE A 476 -16.54 15.15 18.51
N GLY A 477 -16.65 15.41 19.83
CA GLY A 477 -17.85 15.97 20.44
C GLY A 477 -19.08 15.12 20.10
N ASP A 478 -20.17 15.76 19.72
CA ASP A 478 -21.40 15.12 19.27
C ASP A 478 -21.34 14.61 17.81
N ASN A 479 -20.23 14.87 17.11
CA ASN A 479 -20.06 14.53 15.69
C ASN A 479 -19.39 13.17 15.51
N SER A 480 -20.17 12.14 15.31
CA SER A 480 -19.64 10.85 14.87
C SER A 480 -18.96 10.99 13.49
N PRO A 481 -17.75 10.46 13.30
CA PRO A 481 -17.11 10.46 11.99
C PRO A 481 -18.01 9.74 10.96
N ARG A 482 -18.27 10.42 9.84
CA ARG A 482 -19.01 9.84 8.72
C ARG A 482 -18.07 9.52 7.58
N PRO A 483 -18.22 8.37 6.94
CA PRO A 483 -17.39 8.05 5.78
C PRO A 483 -17.67 9.02 4.64
N ASP A 484 -16.61 9.50 4.01
CA ASP A 484 -16.71 10.33 2.81
C ASP A 484 -16.58 9.47 1.56
N ILE A 485 -17.45 9.70 0.57
CA ILE A 485 -17.25 9.24 -0.80
C ILE A 485 -16.81 10.43 -1.64
N ARG A 486 -15.63 10.32 -2.22
CA ARG A 486 -15.07 11.31 -3.13
C ARG A 486 -15.42 10.93 -4.57
N LEU A 487 -16.11 11.82 -5.25
CA LEU A 487 -16.57 11.67 -6.63
C LEU A 487 -15.76 12.60 -7.52
N ASP A 488 -15.14 12.05 -8.57
CA ASP A 488 -14.24 12.81 -9.44
C ASP A 488 -14.97 13.83 -10.32
N ALA A 489 -16.19 13.49 -10.75
CA ALA A 489 -17.07 14.37 -11.53
C ALA A 489 -18.50 13.83 -11.54
N GLU A 490 -19.45 14.66 -11.93
CA GLU A 490 -20.79 14.22 -12.34
C GLU A 490 -20.81 13.98 -13.84
N ILE A 491 -21.31 12.80 -14.26
CA ILE A 491 -21.46 12.44 -15.67
C ILE A 491 -22.82 11.79 -15.93
N ALA A 492 -23.43 12.15 -17.05
CA ALA A 492 -24.66 11.51 -17.48
C ALA A 492 -24.35 10.12 -18.08
N ILE A 493 -25.24 9.13 -17.87
CA ILE A 493 -25.02 7.78 -18.41
C ILE A 493 -25.04 7.74 -19.95
N GLN A 494 -25.60 8.77 -20.61
CA GLN A 494 -25.53 8.94 -22.07
C GLN A 494 -24.11 9.15 -22.57
N GLY A 495 -23.21 9.71 -21.74
CA GLY A 495 -21.79 9.92 -22.05
C GLY A 495 -20.94 8.66 -21.91
N LEU A 496 -21.48 7.58 -21.37
CA LEU A 496 -20.75 6.34 -21.18
C LEU A 496 -20.59 5.60 -22.51
N SER A 497 -19.35 5.35 -22.88
CA SER A 497 -18.98 4.58 -24.07
C SER A 497 -17.80 3.67 -23.75
N GLU A 498 -17.60 2.62 -24.54
CA GLU A 498 -16.39 1.79 -24.42
C GLU A 498 -15.12 2.61 -24.61
N GLY A 499 -15.14 3.60 -25.53
CA GLY A 499 -14.04 4.52 -25.74
C GLY A 499 -13.67 5.26 -24.46
N LEU A 500 -14.66 5.84 -23.79
CA LEU A 500 -14.43 6.52 -22.50
C LEU A 500 -13.84 5.58 -21.44
N VAL A 501 -14.38 4.35 -21.33
CA VAL A 501 -13.85 3.39 -20.33
C VAL A 501 -12.40 3.01 -20.63
N ARG A 502 -12.04 2.85 -21.93
CA ARG A 502 -10.65 2.62 -22.33
C ARG A 502 -9.73 3.81 -22.04
N ASP A 503 -10.22 5.04 -22.28
CA ASP A 503 -9.45 6.26 -21.98
C ASP A 503 -9.26 6.44 -20.46
N LEU A 504 -10.26 6.10 -19.64
CA LEU A 504 -10.09 6.03 -18.19
C LEU A 504 -9.02 5.01 -17.81
N GLY A 505 -8.96 3.86 -18.48
CA GLY A 505 -7.91 2.86 -18.29
C GLY A 505 -6.48 3.39 -18.49
N ARG A 506 -6.28 4.44 -19.30
CA ARG A 506 -4.97 5.10 -19.49
C ARG A 506 -4.48 5.83 -18.23
N LEU A 507 -5.36 6.08 -17.27
CA LEU A 507 -4.99 6.64 -15.97
C LEU A 507 -4.39 5.60 -15.01
N GLU A 508 -4.44 4.29 -15.32
CA GLU A 508 -3.74 3.25 -14.56
C GLU A 508 -2.21 3.50 -14.54
N PRO A 509 -1.50 3.06 -13.48
CA PRO A 509 -1.94 2.26 -12.34
C PRO A 509 -2.71 3.08 -11.30
N TYR A 510 -3.77 2.48 -10.75
CA TYR A 510 -4.53 3.05 -9.65
C TYR A 510 -3.99 2.58 -8.30
N GLY A 511 -4.06 3.44 -7.30
CA GLY A 511 -3.61 3.20 -5.93
C GLY A 511 -3.57 4.48 -5.13
N ASN A 512 -2.62 4.56 -4.20
CA ASN A 512 -2.44 5.76 -3.37
C ASN A 512 -2.18 6.99 -4.24
N THR A 513 -2.81 8.12 -3.93
CA THR A 513 -2.83 9.41 -4.65
C THR A 513 -3.39 9.38 -6.09
N ASN A 514 -3.53 8.21 -6.72
CA ASN A 514 -4.21 8.05 -8.01
C ASN A 514 -5.36 7.04 -7.88
N ARG A 515 -6.43 7.44 -7.23
CA ARG A 515 -7.59 6.58 -6.99
C ARG A 515 -8.31 6.22 -8.29
N LYS A 516 -8.91 5.03 -8.31
CA LYS A 516 -9.76 4.58 -9.40
C LYS A 516 -10.96 5.51 -9.55
N PRO A 517 -11.27 5.97 -10.76
CA PRO A 517 -12.35 6.93 -11.02
C PRO A 517 -13.69 6.53 -10.40
N LEU A 518 -14.33 7.48 -9.75
CA LEU A 518 -15.67 7.33 -9.18
C LEU A 518 -16.52 8.53 -9.58
N PHE A 519 -17.65 8.28 -10.18
CA PHE A 519 -18.51 9.30 -10.75
C PHE A 519 -19.87 9.40 -10.06
N LEU A 520 -20.49 10.56 -10.13
CA LEU A 520 -21.88 10.79 -9.81
C LEU A 520 -22.73 10.69 -11.10
N ALA A 521 -23.87 10.03 -11.03
CA ALA A 521 -24.95 10.22 -11.98
C ALA A 521 -26.26 10.44 -11.21
N SER A 522 -26.96 11.54 -11.56
CA SER A 522 -28.18 11.99 -10.90
C SER A 522 -29.39 11.85 -11.83
N GLY A 523 -30.60 11.86 -11.27
CA GLY A 523 -31.83 11.86 -12.05
C GLY A 523 -32.09 10.57 -12.82
N LEU A 524 -31.58 9.45 -12.33
CA LEU A 524 -31.78 8.13 -12.92
C LEU A 524 -33.16 7.56 -12.54
N LYS A 525 -33.66 6.67 -13.37
CA LYS A 525 -34.85 5.85 -13.10
C LYS A 525 -34.48 4.37 -13.16
N ILE A 526 -35.04 3.60 -12.23
CA ILE A 526 -34.92 2.15 -12.26
C ILE A 526 -35.93 1.63 -13.31
N GLU A 527 -35.47 0.76 -14.20
CA GLU A 527 -36.28 0.10 -15.21
C GLU A 527 -36.42 -1.39 -14.92
N GLY A 528 -37.64 -1.85 -14.78
CA GLY A 528 -37.94 -3.21 -14.33
C GLY A 528 -37.71 -3.42 -12.84
N GLU A 529 -37.64 -4.67 -12.43
CA GLU A 529 -37.46 -5.05 -11.03
C GLU A 529 -35.98 -5.28 -10.72
N PRO A 530 -35.43 -4.70 -9.63
CA PRO A 530 -34.13 -5.04 -9.11
C PRO A 530 -34.03 -6.54 -8.76
N ARG A 531 -32.89 -7.17 -9.03
CA ARG A 531 -32.66 -8.59 -8.78
C ARG A 531 -31.53 -8.80 -7.80
N ILE A 532 -31.74 -9.71 -6.86
CA ILE A 532 -30.67 -10.21 -6.00
C ILE A 532 -29.91 -11.30 -6.78
N VAL A 533 -28.59 -11.17 -6.89
CA VAL A 533 -27.72 -12.06 -7.68
C VAL A 533 -26.49 -12.52 -6.89
N GLY A 534 -25.77 -13.51 -7.44
CA GLY A 534 -24.58 -14.10 -6.83
C GLY A 534 -24.89 -15.38 -6.05
N LYS A 535 -23.86 -16.24 -5.87
CA LYS A 535 -24.02 -17.54 -5.17
C LYS A 535 -24.59 -17.39 -3.76
N ASP A 536 -24.23 -16.29 -3.08
CA ASP A 536 -24.64 -16.01 -1.68
C ASP A 536 -25.82 -15.02 -1.61
N ALA A 537 -26.47 -14.70 -2.73
CA ALA A 537 -27.58 -13.74 -2.80
C ALA A 537 -27.25 -12.38 -2.13
N ARG A 538 -26.02 -11.87 -2.33
CA ARG A 538 -25.52 -10.67 -1.65
C ARG A 538 -25.42 -9.41 -2.52
N HIS A 539 -25.69 -9.52 -3.82
CA HIS A 539 -25.51 -8.43 -4.76
C HIS A 539 -26.84 -7.99 -5.35
N LEU A 540 -26.96 -6.70 -5.68
CA LEU A 540 -28.10 -6.17 -6.42
C LEU A 540 -27.72 -5.96 -7.88
N GLN A 541 -28.59 -6.34 -8.79
CA GLN A 541 -28.51 -6.03 -10.22
C GLN A 541 -29.74 -5.23 -10.61
N VAL A 542 -29.52 -4.11 -11.30
CA VAL A 542 -30.57 -3.20 -11.75
C VAL A 542 -30.30 -2.73 -13.17
N VAL A 543 -31.34 -2.33 -13.89
CA VAL A 543 -31.23 -1.58 -15.14
C VAL A 543 -31.57 -0.13 -14.82
N LEU A 544 -30.66 0.79 -15.17
CA LEU A 544 -30.82 2.21 -14.95
C LEU A 544 -31.10 2.90 -16.27
N ARG A 545 -31.98 3.90 -16.25
CA ARG A 545 -32.38 4.71 -17.40
C ARG A 545 -32.22 6.20 -17.12
N GLN A 546 -31.65 6.92 -18.08
CA GLN A 546 -31.60 8.39 -18.09
C GLN A 546 -31.93 8.86 -19.52
N GLY A 547 -33.08 9.51 -19.70
CA GLY A 547 -33.60 9.81 -21.03
C GLY A 547 -33.81 8.52 -21.88
N PRO A 548 -33.24 8.45 -23.10
CA PRO A 548 -33.34 7.27 -23.95
C PRO A 548 -32.33 6.16 -23.59
N THR A 549 -31.27 6.49 -22.84
CA THR A 549 -30.15 5.58 -22.58
C THR A 549 -30.44 4.66 -21.39
N LYS A 550 -30.04 3.40 -21.54
CA LYS A 550 -30.11 2.37 -20.51
C LYS A 550 -28.72 1.79 -20.27
N VAL A 551 -28.44 1.44 -19.02
CA VAL A 551 -27.20 0.77 -18.63
C VAL A 551 -27.49 -0.28 -17.56
N ARG A 552 -26.82 -1.42 -17.64
CA ARG A 552 -26.83 -2.42 -16.56
C ARG A 552 -25.93 -1.98 -15.42
N ALA A 553 -26.43 -2.16 -14.21
CA ALA A 553 -25.70 -1.81 -13.01
C ALA A 553 -25.67 -2.96 -12.02
N ILE A 554 -24.54 -3.11 -11.33
CA ILE A 554 -24.35 -4.08 -10.26
C ILE A 554 -23.88 -3.35 -8.98
N ALA A 555 -24.51 -3.65 -7.86
CA ALA A 555 -24.11 -3.17 -6.53
C ALA A 555 -23.68 -4.37 -5.70
N PHE A 556 -22.36 -4.50 -5.50
CA PHE A 556 -21.79 -5.63 -4.77
C PHE A 556 -22.06 -5.50 -3.26
N ARG A 557 -22.52 -6.61 -2.63
CA ARG A 557 -22.79 -6.71 -1.18
C ARG A 557 -23.80 -5.67 -0.67
N MET A 558 -24.80 -5.34 -1.48
CA MET A 558 -25.86 -4.38 -1.15
C MET A 558 -27.27 -4.98 -1.26
N ALA A 559 -27.40 -6.31 -1.20
CA ALA A 559 -28.72 -6.97 -1.25
C ALA A 559 -29.62 -6.56 -0.08
N ASP A 560 -29.05 -6.24 1.08
CA ASP A 560 -29.69 -5.70 2.28
C ASP A 560 -30.34 -4.32 2.07
N ARG A 561 -29.93 -3.58 1.03
CA ARG A 561 -30.46 -2.25 0.68
C ARG A 561 -31.56 -2.27 -0.39
N LEU A 562 -32.14 -3.43 -0.70
CA LEU A 562 -33.18 -3.53 -1.73
C LEU A 562 -34.42 -2.68 -1.40
N GLU A 563 -34.89 -2.70 -0.17
CA GLU A 563 -36.01 -1.89 0.28
C GLU A 563 -35.74 -0.39 0.18
N GLU A 564 -34.53 0.02 0.60
CA GLU A 564 -34.06 1.41 0.46
C GLU A 564 -34.03 1.83 -1.02
N LEU A 565 -33.51 0.98 -1.92
CA LEU A 565 -33.47 1.24 -3.35
C LEU A 565 -34.87 1.47 -3.94
N GLN A 566 -35.87 0.73 -3.47
CA GLN A 566 -37.26 0.81 -3.92
C GLN A 566 -38.02 2.00 -3.31
N SER A 567 -37.61 2.49 -2.14
CA SER A 567 -38.30 3.55 -1.39
C SER A 567 -38.40 4.89 -2.14
N GLY A 568 -37.49 5.16 -3.09
CA GLY A 568 -37.44 6.40 -3.87
C GLY A 568 -38.45 6.52 -5.02
N GLY A 569 -39.43 5.62 -5.12
CA GLY A 569 -40.41 5.66 -6.21
C GLY A 569 -39.80 5.51 -7.60
N GLY A 570 -38.63 4.85 -7.69
CA GLY A 570 -37.89 4.64 -8.91
C GLY A 570 -36.90 5.76 -9.26
N ALA A 571 -36.85 6.84 -8.48
CA ALA A 571 -35.86 7.91 -8.64
C ALA A 571 -34.54 7.52 -7.94
N LEU A 572 -33.40 7.73 -8.61
CA LEU A 572 -32.10 7.29 -8.10
C LEU A 572 -30.96 8.23 -8.51
N SER A 573 -30.02 8.41 -7.59
CA SER A 573 -28.69 8.92 -7.87
C SER A 573 -27.65 7.91 -7.40
N ILE A 574 -26.57 7.73 -8.14
CA ILE A 574 -25.54 6.72 -7.86
C ILE A 574 -24.12 7.30 -7.85
N ALA A 575 -23.33 6.78 -6.94
CA ALA A 575 -21.86 6.86 -7.00
C ALA A 575 -21.38 5.57 -7.69
N PHE A 576 -20.68 5.66 -8.83
CA PHE A 576 -20.40 4.51 -9.66
C PHE A 576 -19.06 4.54 -10.38
N ARG A 577 -18.59 3.35 -10.77
CA ARG A 577 -17.46 3.12 -11.67
C ARG A 577 -17.94 2.48 -12.96
N PRO A 578 -17.63 3.04 -14.13
CA PRO A 578 -17.91 2.37 -15.39
C PRO A 578 -16.88 1.25 -15.62
N ASN A 579 -17.33 0.14 -16.21
CA ASN A 579 -16.48 -0.95 -16.65
C ASN A 579 -17.00 -1.54 -17.97
N ILE A 580 -16.16 -2.32 -18.64
CA ILE A 580 -16.56 -3.10 -19.81
C ILE A 580 -16.76 -4.53 -19.33
N ASN A 581 -17.95 -5.06 -19.56
CA ASN A 581 -18.28 -6.46 -19.33
C ASN A 581 -18.19 -7.23 -20.65
N GLU A 582 -17.25 -8.17 -20.70
CA GLU A 582 -17.06 -9.05 -21.86
C GLU A 582 -17.67 -10.42 -21.53
N PHE A 583 -18.77 -10.74 -22.16
CA PHE A 583 -19.43 -12.03 -21.99
C PHE A 583 -19.93 -12.59 -23.33
N GLY A 584 -19.57 -13.84 -23.64
CA GLY A 584 -20.02 -14.52 -24.86
C GLY A 584 -19.58 -13.82 -26.16
N GLY A 585 -18.43 -13.16 -26.16
CA GLY A 585 -17.90 -12.43 -27.33
C GLY A 585 -18.59 -11.08 -27.59
N ARG A 586 -19.42 -10.61 -26.68
CA ARG A 586 -20.02 -9.27 -26.70
C ARG A 586 -19.41 -8.41 -25.62
N SER A 587 -19.12 -7.17 -25.97
CA SER A 587 -18.62 -6.12 -25.09
C SER A 587 -19.76 -5.14 -24.81
N GLU A 588 -20.02 -4.84 -23.54
CA GLU A 588 -21.06 -3.88 -23.12
C GLU A 588 -20.57 -3.05 -21.95
N VAL A 589 -20.83 -1.74 -21.98
CA VAL A 589 -20.56 -0.88 -20.82
C VAL A 589 -21.54 -1.21 -19.70
N GLN A 590 -21.00 -1.50 -18.53
CA GLN A 590 -21.74 -1.75 -17.30
C GLN A 590 -21.24 -0.77 -16.23
N VAL A 591 -22.08 -0.46 -15.24
CA VAL A 591 -21.67 0.35 -14.09
C VAL A 591 -21.68 -0.46 -12.81
N GLN A 592 -20.64 -0.30 -12.02
CA GLN A 592 -20.56 -0.82 -10.66
C GLN A 592 -20.98 0.29 -9.69
N ILE A 593 -22.05 0.07 -8.95
CA ILE A 593 -22.54 1.01 -7.94
C ILE A 593 -21.71 0.82 -6.66
N GLU A 594 -21.12 1.90 -6.18
CA GLU A 594 -20.36 1.96 -4.91
C GLU A 594 -21.23 2.48 -3.76
N ASP A 595 -22.23 3.30 -4.11
CA ASP A 595 -23.27 3.78 -3.20
C ASP A 595 -24.44 4.37 -3.99
N PHE A 596 -25.60 4.54 -3.35
CA PHE A 596 -26.75 5.17 -3.99
C PHE A 596 -27.60 5.96 -2.98
N GLN A 597 -28.35 6.93 -3.51
CA GLN A 597 -29.38 7.67 -2.80
C GLN A 597 -30.69 7.56 -3.58
N PRO A 598 -31.78 7.08 -2.96
CA PRO A 598 -33.07 6.86 -3.64
C PRO A 598 -33.82 8.18 -3.88
N ARG A 599 -33.20 9.10 -4.62
CA ARG A 599 -33.72 10.43 -4.97
C ARG A 599 -33.05 10.96 -6.25
N SER A 600 -33.73 11.84 -6.98
CA SER A 600 -33.19 12.46 -8.19
C SER A 600 -32.11 13.50 -7.92
N ASN A 601 -32.27 14.29 -6.85
CA ASN A 601 -31.30 15.29 -6.42
C ASN A 601 -30.55 14.76 -5.20
N PRO A 602 -29.30 14.30 -5.35
CA PRO A 602 -28.55 13.73 -4.24
C PRO A 602 -28.11 14.80 -3.24
N ASP A 603 -27.88 14.37 -2.00
CA ASP A 603 -27.21 15.20 -0.98
C ASP A 603 -25.71 15.12 -1.21
N VAL A 604 -25.15 16.18 -1.78
CA VAL A 604 -23.72 16.25 -2.14
C VAL A 604 -23.13 17.59 -1.71
N GLU A 605 -21.85 17.54 -1.33
CA GLU A 605 -21.01 18.71 -1.12
C GLU A 605 -20.05 18.86 -2.30
N PHE A 606 -20.05 20.03 -2.93
CA PHE A 606 -19.06 20.36 -3.94
C PHE A 606 -17.83 20.96 -3.27
N VAL A 607 -16.66 20.40 -3.53
CA VAL A 607 -15.41 20.75 -2.86
C VAL A 607 -14.29 21.00 -3.87
N PRO A 608 -13.47 22.06 -3.67
CA PRO A 608 -12.31 22.29 -4.53
C PRO A 608 -11.36 21.08 -4.50
N ALA A 609 -10.94 20.61 -5.66
CA ALA A 609 -10.03 19.46 -5.75
C ALA A 609 -8.70 19.72 -5.03
N GLU A 610 -8.21 20.97 -5.00
CA GLU A 610 -6.95 21.33 -4.35
C GLU A 610 -6.92 21.09 -2.83
N LYS A 611 -8.07 21.08 -2.19
CA LYS A 611 -8.17 20.81 -0.75
C LYS A 611 -7.76 19.36 -0.39
N TYR A 612 -7.93 18.44 -1.35
CA TYR A 612 -7.66 17.01 -1.13
C TYR A 612 -6.21 16.58 -1.40
N TRP A 613 -5.44 17.37 -2.17
CA TRP A 613 -4.04 17.09 -2.43
C TRP A 613 -3.10 17.52 -1.30
N LYS A 614 -3.58 18.37 -0.41
CA LYS A 614 -2.81 18.87 0.74
C LYS A 614 -2.97 18.00 1.99
N ASP A 615 -4.00 17.16 2.02
CA ASP A 615 -4.38 16.34 3.18
C ASP A 615 -4.04 14.84 2.99
N GLU A 616 -3.49 14.44 1.84
CA GLU A 616 -2.92 13.12 1.53
C GLU A 616 -1.39 13.20 1.52
#